data_ef4691bc95831815c31494f2d4f72465
#
_entry.id   ef4691bc95831815c31494f2d4f72465
#
_cell.length_a   1.000
_cell.length_b   1.000
_cell.length_c   1.000
_cell.angle_alpha   90.00
_cell.angle_beta   90.00
_cell.angle_gamma   90.00
#
_symmetry.space_group_name_H-M   'P 1'
#
loop_
_entity.id
_entity.type
_entity.pdbx_description
1 polymer ?
#
loop_
_entity_poly.entity_id
_entity_poly.type
_entity_poly.pdbx_seq_one_letter_code
_entity_poly.pdbx_strand_id
1 'polypeptide(L)'
;RECGDEIPVRLVKGAYWDNEIKWSQENGVTGYPVFTRKAHSDLSYIACARYLLSDDTDGAIYPQFATHNAQTIMSIEHMNETHKRRIEYQRLHGMGDNLYDTLMKQKPGMVVRIYAPVGPHRDLLPYLVRRLLENGANSSFVHKLLDADTPVDELVVHPLKTAMRHEVYANDKIPLPPAMYEERKN
;
A
#
# COMPACT_ATOMS: atom_id res chain seq x y z
N ARG A 1 -15.77 17.39 -13.12
CA ARG A 1 -17.22 17.64 -12.83
C ARG A 1 -17.95 18.27 -14.00
N GLU A 2 -17.33 19.21 -14.72
CA GLU A 2 -17.99 19.92 -15.84
C GLU A 2 -18.35 19.00 -17.02
N CYS A 3 -17.56 17.93 -17.25
CA CYS A 3 -17.80 16.97 -18.33
C CYS A 3 -18.75 15.81 -17.96
N GLY A 4 -19.14 15.69 -16.69
CA GLY A 4 -19.96 14.57 -16.20
C GLY A 4 -19.23 13.23 -16.09
N ASP A 5 -17.92 13.18 -16.39
CA ASP A 5 -17.08 11.98 -16.30
C ASP A 5 -16.27 11.95 -15.01
N GLU A 6 -16.09 10.76 -14.46
CA GLU A 6 -15.19 10.50 -13.32
C GLU A 6 -13.84 9.99 -13.82
N ILE A 7 -12.75 10.54 -13.29
CA ILE A 7 -11.39 10.06 -13.59
C ILE A 7 -11.07 8.89 -12.67
N PRO A 8 -10.76 7.68 -13.18
CA PRO A 8 -10.30 6.58 -12.36
C PRO A 8 -8.95 6.89 -11.71
N VAL A 9 -8.88 6.86 -10.38
CA VAL A 9 -7.66 7.09 -9.62
C VAL A 9 -7.33 5.85 -8.79
N ARG A 10 -6.20 5.23 -9.09
CA ARG A 10 -5.70 4.05 -8.39
C ARG A 10 -4.80 4.42 -7.24
N LEU A 11 -5.25 4.15 -6.02
CA LEU A 11 -4.43 4.24 -4.81
C LEU A 11 -3.75 2.90 -4.56
N VAL A 12 -2.43 2.91 -4.43
CA VAL A 12 -1.61 1.72 -4.21
C VAL A 12 -0.38 2.06 -3.37
N LYS A 13 0.08 1.13 -2.54
CA LYS A 13 1.42 1.24 -1.93
C LYS A 13 2.44 0.81 -2.96
N GLY A 14 3.46 1.64 -3.20
CA GLY A 14 4.47 1.38 -4.21
C GLY A 14 5.34 0.18 -3.89
N ALA A 15 5.75 -0.53 -4.92
CA ALA A 15 6.62 -1.70 -4.83
C ALA A 15 8.10 -1.39 -5.08
N TYR A 16 8.47 -0.12 -5.11
CA TYR A 16 9.81 0.35 -5.46
C TYR A 16 10.58 0.93 -4.28
N TRP A 17 10.13 0.66 -3.05
CA TRP A 17 10.74 1.21 -1.84
C TRP A 17 12.24 0.95 -1.75
N ASP A 18 12.66 -0.30 -1.97
CA ASP A 18 14.08 -0.69 -1.92
C ASP A 18 14.91 0.06 -2.98
N ASN A 19 14.37 0.22 -4.19
CA ASN A 19 15.03 0.95 -5.27
C ASN A 19 15.18 2.43 -4.94
N GLU A 20 14.16 3.06 -4.36
CA GLU A 20 14.19 4.47 -3.97
C GLU A 20 15.19 4.72 -2.83
N ILE A 21 15.22 3.83 -1.83
CA ILE A 21 16.21 3.89 -0.75
C ILE A 21 17.61 3.77 -1.34
N LYS A 22 17.87 2.72 -2.13
CA LYS A 22 19.18 2.44 -2.71
C LYS A 22 19.63 3.57 -3.64
N TRP A 23 18.78 4.04 -4.52
CA TRP A 23 19.09 5.14 -5.43
C TRP A 23 19.44 6.42 -4.65
N SER A 24 18.68 6.73 -3.61
CA SER A 24 18.97 7.88 -2.75
C SER A 24 20.33 7.76 -2.07
N GLN A 25 20.67 6.57 -1.58
CA GLN A 25 21.96 6.28 -0.97
C GLN A 25 23.13 6.38 -1.96
N GLU A 26 22.97 5.82 -3.16
CA GLU A 26 23.98 5.87 -4.22
C GLU A 26 24.26 7.31 -4.69
N ASN A 27 23.23 8.15 -4.77
CA ASN A 27 23.36 9.53 -5.24
C ASN A 27 23.61 10.55 -4.11
N GLY A 28 23.60 10.12 -2.83
CA GLY A 28 23.88 10.99 -1.69
C GLY A 28 22.95 12.19 -1.57
N VAL A 29 21.67 12.02 -1.96
CA VAL A 29 20.67 13.08 -1.83
C VAL A 29 20.38 13.39 -0.37
N THR A 30 19.80 14.55 -0.07
CA THR A 30 19.64 15.03 1.31
C THR A 30 18.68 14.21 2.18
N GLY A 31 17.87 13.36 1.57
CA GLY A 31 16.89 12.51 2.29
C GLY A 31 16.26 11.46 1.38
N TYR A 32 15.22 10.82 1.86
CA TYR A 32 14.50 9.78 1.13
C TYR A 32 13.16 10.32 0.61
N PRO A 33 12.80 10.06 -0.67
CA PRO A 33 11.50 10.45 -1.23
C PRO A 33 10.35 9.55 -0.76
N VAL A 34 10.66 8.52 0.04
CA VAL A 34 9.72 7.53 0.55
C VAL A 34 9.74 7.51 2.08
N PHE A 35 8.65 7.07 2.70
CA PHE A 35 8.64 6.85 4.13
C PHE A 35 9.61 5.71 4.50
N THR A 36 10.44 5.94 5.48
CA THR A 36 11.40 4.93 5.95
C THR A 36 10.81 3.98 7.00
N ARG A 37 9.60 4.24 7.49
CA ARG A 37 8.83 3.36 8.36
C ARG A 37 7.52 2.96 7.70
N LYS A 38 7.24 1.66 7.64
CA LYS A 38 6.04 1.10 7.01
C LYS A 38 4.73 1.67 7.59
N ALA A 39 4.68 1.90 8.90
CA ALA A 39 3.50 2.45 9.56
C ALA A 39 3.06 3.81 8.98
N HIS A 40 4.01 4.65 8.57
CA HIS A 40 3.72 5.93 7.93
C HIS A 40 3.13 5.76 6.53
N SER A 41 3.63 4.79 5.75
CA SER A 41 3.03 4.45 4.45
C SER A 41 1.61 3.92 4.61
N ASP A 42 1.39 3.08 5.61
CA ASP A 42 0.06 2.53 5.91
C ASP A 42 -0.91 3.65 6.34
N LEU A 43 -0.46 4.56 7.19
CA LEU A 43 -1.25 5.71 7.62
C LEU A 43 -1.56 6.66 6.48
N SER A 44 -0.56 6.97 5.65
CA SER A 44 -0.72 7.81 4.45
C SER A 44 -1.74 7.19 3.47
N TYR A 45 -1.69 5.88 3.27
CA TYR A 45 -2.67 5.19 2.43
C TYR A 45 -4.10 5.38 2.96
N ILE A 46 -4.33 5.21 4.26
CA ILE A 46 -5.65 5.39 4.87
C ILE A 46 -6.12 6.86 4.78
N ALA A 47 -5.21 7.82 4.97
CA ALA A 47 -5.52 9.24 4.82
C ALA A 47 -5.93 9.60 3.38
N CYS A 48 -5.17 9.10 2.38
CA CYS A 48 -5.51 9.26 0.98
C CYS A 48 -6.84 8.56 0.62
N ALA A 49 -7.08 7.36 1.15
CA ALA A 49 -8.35 6.66 0.94
C ALA A 49 -9.53 7.47 1.48
N ARG A 50 -9.40 8.06 2.68
CA ARG A 50 -10.43 8.93 3.26
C ARG A 50 -10.72 10.14 2.35
N TYR A 51 -9.67 10.77 1.81
CA TYR A 51 -9.85 11.90 0.90
C TYR A 51 -10.54 11.48 -0.39
N LEU A 52 -10.15 10.34 -0.98
CA LEU A 52 -10.77 9.82 -2.20
C LEU A 52 -12.24 9.41 -2.00
N LEU A 53 -12.66 9.14 -0.77
CA LEU A 53 -14.04 8.83 -0.43
C LEU A 53 -14.87 10.07 -0.07
N SER A 54 -14.24 11.21 0.21
CA SER A 54 -14.92 12.43 0.65
C SER A 54 -15.77 13.06 -0.46
N ASP A 55 -16.67 13.93 -0.05
CA ASP A 55 -17.55 14.70 -0.96
C ASP A 55 -16.76 15.64 -1.88
N ASP A 56 -15.53 16.03 -1.49
CA ASP A 56 -14.66 16.89 -2.31
C ASP A 56 -14.29 16.25 -3.66
N THR A 57 -14.28 14.93 -3.72
CA THR A 57 -13.91 14.15 -4.91
C THR A 57 -15.12 13.53 -5.62
N ASP A 58 -16.32 13.69 -5.06
CA ASP A 58 -17.54 13.11 -5.63
C ASP A 58 -17.87 13.68 -7.01
N GLY A 59 -18.27 12.82 -7.94
CA GLY A 59 -18.54 13.17 -9.32
C GLY A 59 -17.31 13.62 -10.13
N ALA A 60 -16.10 13.54 -9.55
CA ALA A 60 -14.85 13.87 -10.25
C ALA A 60 -13.88 12.68 -10.30
N ILE A 61 -13.86 11.85 -9.26
CA ILE A 61 -12.94 10.72 -9.13
C ILE A 61 -13.71 9.43 -8.91
N TYR A 62 -13.35 8.39 -9.67
CA TYR A 62 -13.72 7.01 -9.40
C TYR A 62 -12.57 6.32 -8.63
N PRO A 63 -12.72 6.11 -7.30
CA PRO A 63 -11.66 5.56 -6.48
C PRO A 63 -11.43 4.08 -6.76
N GLN A 64 -10.16 3.70 -6.96
CA GLN A 64 -9.72 2.32 -7.13
C GLN A 64 -8.65 1.99 -6.08
N PHE A 65 -8.90 1.00 -5.24
CA PHE A 65 -8.04 0.64 -4.11
C PHE A 65 -7.30 -0.66 -4.37
N ALA A 66 -6.00 -0.58 -4.65
CA ALA A 66 -5.15 -1.75 -4.83
C ALA A 66 -4.51 -2.15 -3.50
N THR A 67 -4.92 -3.29 -2.94
CA THR A 67 -4.41 -3.79 -1.66
C THR A 67 -4.69 -5.28 -1.49
N HIS A 68 -3.83 -5.99 -0.74
CA HIS A 68 -4.03 -7.38 -0.30
C HIS A 68 -4.11 -7.46 1.24
N ASN A 69 -4.34 -6.33 1.90
CA ASN A 69 -4.42 -6.24 3.35
C ASN A 69 -5.88 -6.13 3.79
N ALA A 70 -6.38 -7.15 4.50
CA ALA A 70 -7.76 -7.23 4.96
C ALA A 70 -8.15 -6.04 5.87
N GLN A 71 -7.27 -5.62 6.78
CA GLN A 71 -7.51 -4.47 7.65
C GLN A 71 -7.70 -3.18 6.83
N THR A 72 -6.88 -2.98 5.80
CA THR A 72 -7.00 -1.83 4.90
C THR A 72 -8.35 -1.85 4.17
N ILE A 73 -8.77 -3.01 3.64
CA ILE A 73 -10.06 -3.17 2.97
C ILE A 73 -11.20 -2.85 3.92
N MET A 74 -11.20 -3.44 5.12
CA MET A 74 -12.26 -3.22 6.11
C MET A 74 -12.30 -1.76 6.59
N SER A 75 -11.16 -1.09 6.69
CA SER A 75 -11.10 0.34 7.01
C SER A 75 -11.73 1.19 5.91
N ILE A 76 -11.48 0.88 4.63
CA ILE A 76 -12.09 1.56 3.49
C ILE A 76 -13.59 1.32 3.45
N GLU A 77 -14.03 0.06 3.64
CA GLU A 77 -15.44 -0.29 3.69
C GLU A 77 -16.17 0.49 4.79
N HIS A 78 -15.59 0.53 5.99
CA HIS A 78 -16.17 1.26 7.11
C HIS A 78 -16.27 2.77 6.84
N MET A 79 -15.23 3.37 6.27
CA MET A 79 -15.27 4.78 5.85
C MET A 79 -16.33 5.01 4.77
N ASN A 80 -16.51 4.06 3.84
CA ASN A 80 -17.46 4.18 2.74
C ASN A 80 -18.92 3.94 3.16
N GLU A 81 -19.19 3.39 4.33
CA GLU A 81 -20.56 3.29 4.88
C GLU A 81 -21.24 4.66 5.00
N THR A 82 -20.46 5.69 5.32
CA THR A 82 -20.95 7.07 5.42
C THR A 82 -21.15 7.72 4.05
N HIS A 83 -20.16 7.60 3.16
CA HIS A 83 -20.13 8.31 1.88
C HIS A 83 -20.85 7.57 0.74
N LYS A 84 -20.97 6.23 0.85
CA LYS A 84 -21.63 5.36 -0.14
C LYS A 84 -21.16 5.57 -1.57
N ARG A 85 -19.85 5.85 -1.72
CA ARG A 85 -19.22 6.06 -3.02
C ARG A 85 -19.15 4.75 -3.81
N ARG A 86 -19.29 4.85 -5.12
CA ARG A 86 -18.92 3.77 -6.03
C ARG A 86 -17.41 3.64 -6.05
N ILE A 87 -16.89 2.48 -5.66
CA ILE A 87 -15.48 2.17 -5.56
C ILE A 87 -15.15 0.85 -6.22
N GLU A 88 -13.88 0.61 -6.48
CA GLU A 88 -13.36 -0.64 -7.01
C GLU A 88 -12.13 -1.07 -6.21
N TYR A 89 -12.07 -2.34 -5.86
CA TYR A 89 -10.85 -2.96 -5.36
C TYR A 89 -10.05 -3.58 -6.49
N GLN A 90 -8.74 -3.60 -6.33
CA GLN A 90 -7.85 -4.21 -7.31
C GLN A 90 -6.90 -5.18 -6.63
N ARG A 91 -6.78 -6.37 -7.19
CA ARG A 91 -5.82 -7.38 -6.78
C ARG A 91 -5.00 -7.91 -7.95
N LEU A 92 -3.79 -8.35 -7.65
CA LEU A 92 -2.95 -9.03 -8.62
C LEU A 92 -3.42 -10.47 -8.82
N HIS A 93 -3.41 -10.95 -10.05
CA HIS A 93 -3.67 -12.36 -10.37
C HIS A 93 -2.72 -13.28 -9.59
N GLY A 94 -3.27 -14.32 -8.97
CA GLY A 94 -2.52 -15.25 -8.10
C GLY A 94 -2.21 -14.73 -6.71
N MET A 95 -2.73 -13.55 -6.31
CA MET A 95 -2.57 -13.01 -4.96
C MET A 95 -3.93 -12.67 -4.34
N GLY A 96 -4.10 -13.01 -3.06
CA GLY A 96 -5.27 -12.62 -2.27
C GLY A 96 -6.57 -13.29 -2.68
N ASP A 97 -6.55 -14.43 -3.38
CA ASP A 97 -7.74 -15.15 -3.82
C ASP A 97 -8.68 -15.44 -2.65
N ASN A 98 -8.20 -16.13 -1.60
CA ASN A 98 -9.00 -16.49 -0.44
C ASN A 98 -9.59 -15.26 0.28
N LEU A 99 -8.83 -14.17 0.36
CA LEU A 99 -9.28 -12.93 0.99
C LEU A 99 -10.46 -12.34 0.22
N TYR A 100 -10.29 -12.15 -1.09
CA TYR A 100 -11.33 -11.53 -1.91
C TYR A 100 -12.53 -12.42 -2.15
N ASP A 101 -12.34 -13.74 -2.27
CA ASP A 101 -13.45 -14.70 -2.35
C ASP A 101 -14.32 -14.67 -1.08
N THR A 102 -13.67 -14.53 0.09
CA THR A 102 -14.39 -14.41 1.36
C THR A 102 -15.15 -13.08 1.43
N LEU A 103 -14.50 -11.99 1.04
CA LEU A 103 -15.12 -10.66 1.05
C LEU A 103 -16.31 -10.56 0.07
N MET A 104 -16.17 -11.08 -1.14
CA MET A 104 -17.26 -11.08 -2.14
C MET A 104 -18.46 -11.94 -1.70
N LYS A 105 -18.22 -13.03 -0.94
CA LYS A 105 -19.30 -13.81 -0.32
C LYS A 105 -20.04 -13.03 0.77
N GLN A 106 -19.32 -12.23 1.56
CA GLN A 106 -19.90 -11.42 2.63
C GLN A 106 -20.55 -10.14 2.11
N LYS A 107 -20.02 -9.59 1.01
CA LYS A 107 -20.47 -8.33 0.37
C LYS A 107 -20.67 -8.55 -1.14
N PRO A 108 -21.81 -9.13 -1.58
CA PRO A 108 -22.03 -9.50 -2.99
C PRO A 108 -22.00 -8.33 -3.99
N GLY A 109 -22.09 -7.09 -3.53
CA GLY A 109 -22.00 -5.88 -4.38
C GLY A 109 -20.59 -5.33 -4.57
N MET A 110 -19.57 -5.95 -3.96
CA MET A 110 -18.18 -5.50 -4.05
C MET A 110 -17.64 -5.67 -5.47
N VAL A 111 -17.10 -4.57 -6.04
CA VAL A 111 -16.44 -4.60 -7.35
C VAL A 111 -14.96 -4.90 -7.17
N VAL A 112 -14.49 -5.99 -7.76
CA VAL A 112 -13.08 -6.41 -7.70
C VAL A 112 -12.53 -6.60 -9.09
N ARG A 113 -11.46 -5.89 -9.42
CA ARG A 113 -10.70 -6.06 -10.67
C ARG A 113 -9.43 -6.86 -10.42
N ILE A 114 -9.23 -7.88 -11.24
CA ILE A 114 -8.01 -8.68 -11.22
C ILE A 114 -7.11 -8.18 -12.35
N TYR A 115 -5.89 -7.79 -12.04
CA TYR A 115 -4.90 -7.39 -13.04
C TYR A 115 -3.73 -8.36 -13.08
N ALA A 116 -3.14 -8.52 -14.25
CA ALA A 116 -1.97 -9.34 -14.48
C ALA A 116 -1.00 -8.60 -15.40
N PRO A 117 0.32 -8.72 -15.18
CA PRO A 117 1.29 -8.24 -16.15
C PRO A 117 1.25 -9.11 -17.39
N VAL A 118 1.37 -8.49 -18.56
CA VAL A 118 1.49 -9.16 -19.86
C VAL A 118 2.74 -8.65 -20.56
N GLY A 119 3.61 -9.56 -20.98
CA GLY A 119 4.85 -9.19 -21.66
C GLY A 119 5.78 -10.38 -21.86
N PRO A 120 6.92 -10.18 -22.52
CA PRO A 120 7.93 -11.21 -22.68
C PRO A 120 8.55 -11.59 -21.33
N HIS A 121 9.03 -12.82 -21.23
CA HIS A 121 9.56 -13.40 -19.99
C HIS A 121 10.64 -12.54 -19.34
N ARG A 122 11.46 -11.90 -20.14
CA ARG A 122 12.53 -10.98 -19.69
C ARG A 122 12.01 -9.81 -18.86
N ASP A 123 10.83 -9.28 -19.20
CA ASP A 123 10.24 -8.11 -18.55
C ASP A 123 9.33 -8.52 -17.39
N LEU A 124 8.75 -9.73 -17.46
CA LEU A 124 7.88 -10.26 -16.41
C LEU A 124 8.66 -10.75 -15.18
N LEU A 125 9.85 -11.32 -15.37
CA LEU A 125 10.64 -11.88 -14.27
C LEU A 125 10.95 -10.84 -13.18
N PRO A 126 11.50 -9.65 -13.48
CA PRO A 126 11.73 -8.62 -12.47
C PRO A 126 10.46 -8.16 -11.76
N TYR A 127 9.34 -8.11 -12.48
CA TYR A 127 8.04 -7.78 -11.89
C TYR A 127 7.60 -8.82 -10.86
N LEU A 128 7.69 -10.11 -11.19
CA LEU A 128 7.30 -11.22 -10.30
C LEU A 128 8.22 -11.34 -9.09
N VAL A 129 9.53 -11.15 -9.29
CA VAL A 129 10.50 -11.16 -8.17
C VAL A 129 10.17 -10.09 -7.15
N ARG A 130 9.85 -8.85 -7.56
CA ARG A 130 9.44 -7.80 -6.62
C ARG A 130 8.15 -8.18 -5.86
N ARG A 131 7.22 -8.91 -6.52
CA ARG A 131 6.01 -9.37 -5.82
C ARG A 131 6.31 -10.45 -4.79
N LEU A 132 7.19 -11.38 -5.10
CA LEU A 132 7.64 -12.41 -4.16
C LEU A 132 8.33 -11.80 -2.94
N LEU A 133 9.22 -10.83 -3.15
CA LEU A 133 9.90 -10.12 -2.07
C LEU A 133 8.94 -9.32 -1.20
N GLU A 134 7.96 -8.65 -1.80
CA GLU A 134 6.91 -7.92 -1.09
C GLU A 134 6.09 -8.84 -0.18
N ASN A 135 5.70 -10.02 -0.67
CA ASN A 135 4.91 -10.98 0.09
C ASN A 135 5.72 -11.71 1.16
N GLY A 136 6.98 -12.00 0.87
CA GLY A 136 7.90 -12.68 1.79
C GLY A 136 8.45 -11.77 2.89
N ALA A 137 8.23 -10.46 2.81
CA ALA A 137 8.70 -9.55 3.86
C ALA A 137 7.99 -9.81 5.18
N ASN A 138 8.74 -9.96 6.28
CA ASN A 138 8.21 -10.20 7.63
C ASN A 138 7.20 -9.12 8.09
N SER A 139 7.25 -7.94 7.51
CA SER A 139 6.33 -6.84 7.77
C SER A 139 5.04 -6.91 6.93
N SER A 140 4.92 -7.85 5.98
CA SER A 140 3.74 -7.96 5.16
C SER A 140 2.57 -8.50 5.97
N PHE A 141 1.35 -8.02 5.66
CA PHE A 141 0.14 -8.53 6.29
C PHE A 141 -0.06 -10.04 6.02
N VAL A 142 0.25 -10.47 4.80
CA VAL A 142 0.10 -11.89 4.40
C VAL A 142 1.04 -12.77 5.19
N HIS A 143 2.30 -12.37 5.38
CA HIS A 143 3.27 -13.12 6.17
C HIS A 143 2.80 -13.25 7.63
N LYS A 144 2.39 -12.14 8.24
CA LYS A 144 1.87 -12.15 9.63
C LYS A 144 0.60 -12.97 9.80
N LEU A 145 -0.28 -13.01 8.79
CA LEU A 145 -1.50 -13.80 8.81
C LEU A 145 -1.20 -15.31 8.77
N LEU A 146 -0.10 -15.71 8.14
CA LEU A 146 0.32 -17.12 8.04
C LEU A 146 1.14 -17.56 9.26
N ASP A 147 1.61 -16.63 10.07
CA ASP A 147 2.32 -16.89 11.31
C ASP A 147 1.33 -17.22 12.43
N ALA A 148 1.29 -18.48 12.86
CA ALA A 148 0.38 -18.96 13.90
C ALA A 148 0.64 -18.31 15.27
N ASP A 149 1.83 -17.76 15.51
CA ASP A 149 2.23 -17.13 16.75
C ASP A 149 1.86 -15.64 16.80
N THR A 150 1.44 -15.04 15.67
CA THR A 150 1.03 -13.64 15.63
C THR A 150 -0.40 -13.47 16.16
N PRO A 151 -0.63 -12.77 17.28
CA PRO A 151 -1.97 -12.53 17.81
C PRO A 151 -2.82 -11.72 16.84
N VAL A 152 -4.11 -12.05 16.73
CA VAL A 152 -5.06 -11.31 15.86
C VAL A 152 -5.10 -9.82 16.21
N ASP A 153 -5.00 -9.49 17.50
CA ASP A 153 -4.99 -8.10 17.96
C ASP A 153 -3.83 -7.28 17.38
N GLU A 154 -2.70 -7.90 17.08
CA GLU A 154 -1.58 -7.21 16.40
C GLU A 154 -1.85 -6.97 14.91
N LEU A 155 -2.62 -7.85 14.28
CA LEU A 155 -3.00 -7.71 12.87
C LEU A 155 -3.99 -6.58 12.64
N VAL A 156 -4.81 -6.26 13.65
CA VAL A 156 -5.88 -5.25 13.55
C VAL A 156 -5.51 -3.90 14.16
N VAL A 157 -4.26 -3.71 14.62
CA VAL A 157 -3.80 -2.42 15.17
C VAL A 157 -3.90 -1.33 14.09
N HIS A 158 -4.62 -0.26 14.41
CA HIS A 158 -4.76 0.86 13.49
C HIS A 158 -3.38 1.50 13.20
N PRO A 159 -3.03 1.80 11.92
CA PRO A 159 -1.71 2.33 11.55
C PRO A 159 -1.29 3.58 12.31
N LEU A 160 -2.24 4.44 12.70
CA LEU A 160 -1.96 5.63 13.52
C LEU A 160 -1.36 5.25 14.86
N LYS A 161 -1.91 4.24 15.55
CA LYS A 161 -1.37 3.79 16.85
C LYS A 161 0.06 3.28 16.72
N THR A 162 0.35 2.59 15.61
CA THR A 162 1.70 2.09 15.33
C THR A 162 2.65 3.24 14.99
N ALA A 163 2.22 4.22 14.19
CA ALA A 163 3.02 5.39 13.84
C ALA A 163 3.36 6.24 15.07
N MET A 164 2.41 6.43 15.98
CA MET A 164 2.59 7.22 17.23
C MET A 164 3.54 6.58 18.25
N ARG A 165 3.92 5.32 18.08
CA ARG A 165 4.93 4.67 18.94
C ARG A 165 6.34 5.19 18.71
N HIS A 166 6.56 5.92 17.65
CA HIS A 166 7.86 6.44 17.26
C HIS A 166 7.89 7.97 17.44
N GLU A 167 8.76 8.47 18.27
CA GLU A 167 8.97 9.92 18.46
C GLU A 167 9.56 10.58 17.21
N VAL A 168 10.36 9.82 16.46
CA VAL A 168 11.01 10.29 15.22
C VAL A 168 10.38 9.61 14.01
N TYR A 169 9.98 10.41 13.02
CA TYR A 169 9.38 9.91 11.78
C TYR A 169 10.32 9.04 10.95
N ALA A 170 11.60 9.42 10.90
CA ALA A 170 12.61 8.64 10.19
C ALA A 170 12.95 7.34 10.93
N ASN A 171 13.32 6.31 10.19
CA ASN A 171 13.84 5.07 10.75
C ASN A 171 15.31 5.28 11.13
N ASP A 172 15.60 5.20 12.40
CA ASP A 172 16.94 5.33 12.99
C ASP A 172 17.94 4.26 12.53
N LYS A 173 17.43 3.13 12.03
CA LYS A 173 18.26 2.05 11.46
C LYS A 173 18.64 2.30 9.99
N ILE A 174 18.09 3.35 9.37
CA ILE A 174 18.40 3.73 8.00
C ILE A 174 19.06 5.11 8.05
N PRO A 175 20.41 5.15 7.95
CA PRO A 175 21.13 6.43 7.99
C PRO A 175 20.72 7.30 6.79
N LEU A 176 20.83 8.61 6.94
CA LEU A 176 20.60 9.53 5.83
C LEU A 176 21.61 9.25 4.69
N PRO A 177 21.21 9.43 3.41
CA PRO A 177 22.09 9.13 2.28
C PRO A 177 23.47 9.81 2.35
N PRO A 178 23.61 11.09 2.78
CA PRO A 178 24.91 11.72 2.94
C PRO A 178 25.79 11.11 4.04
N ALA A 179 25.17 10.48 5.04
CA ALA A 179 25.86 9.90 6.20
C ALA A 179 26.26 8.42 5.99
N MET A 180 25.97 7.84 4.83
CA MET A 180 26.28 6.43 4.52
C MET A 180 27.77 6.14 4.43
N TYR A 181 28.56 7.14 4.01
CA TYR A 181 30.01 7.00 3.83
C TYR A 181 30.69 8.21 4.44
N GLU A 182 31.68 8.00 5.31
CA GLU A 182 32.39 9.07 6.03
C GLU A 182 33.17 10.03 5.10
N GLU A 183 33.58 9.54 3.92
CA GLU A 183 34.25 10.36 2.91
C GLU A 183 33.67 10.08 1.52
N ARG A 184 32.62 10.81 1.13
CA ARG A 184 32.25 10.89 -0.29
C ARG A 184 33.11 11.92 -0.98
N LYS A 185 34.11 11.46 -1.72
CA LYS A 185 34.76 12.29 -2.73
C LYS A 185 33.97 12.15 -4.02
N ASN A 186 33.26 13.21 -4.39
CA ASN A 186 32.65 13.33 -5.73
C ASN A 186 33.76 13.56 -6.77
#